data_e1cc8649b3ba8f541b4e949828e542d1
#
_entry.id   e1cc8649b3ba8f541b4e949828e542d1
#
_cell.length_a   1.000
_cell.length_b   1.000
_cell.length_c   1.000
_cell.angle_alpha   90.00
_cell.angle_beta   90.00
_cell.angle_gamma   90.00
#
_symmetry.space_group_name_H-M   'P 1'
#
loop_
_entity.id
_entity.type
_entity.pdbx_description
1 polymer ?
#
loop_
_entity_poly.entity_id
_entity_poly.type
_entity_poly.pdbx_seq_one_letter_code
_entity_poly.pdbx_strand_id
1 'polypeptide(L)'
;EIGHALWTSMDLITYGRNRGLNQSIINVLEDARIEKFVKSKYPGTVNLFNKGYRSLIARDFFGIGDTDPQKQNLIDRINLYFKGMSNITFTDEESVFVKRTAELRTEAEVLDLAADLTQYMKDNPEQDNDDSDDSDDSPESMTDMHDESGESGEESDSGDESADESDGESADEPKDESGDQSSSNGESNNDYEPESKTDNAANESVKDLADLDATEKVYARIPKIDSDKMIVDYKTIIDELSEHYTESSWANNRSNWVQHSLDQIRAFKNDSKKSVAYMVKEFEMKKAADQYARAATSKTGTLDMGALHTYKFNDDLFRKVTTLPGATNHGMIMVLDWSGSMSENLVNTFNQLMQLVWFCRRTQIPFEVFAFTKSYRGRSDSDCTYLERKVGDMAIHEEVSLLNFFSSRMNAAEEEKMMHYVWMLVKRLSPYYEDWRVTGHPVDYCRNYYLSATPLNESIIAMMDYAPKFKKRTGVQKLNTIFLTDGESDALPGVWDSYDERMVIN
;
A
#
# COMPACT_ATOMS: atom_id res chain seq x y z
N GLU A 1 -6.85 0.64 7.26
CA GLU A 1 -8.03 0.92 6.43
C GLU A 1 -8.42 -0.27 5.53
N ILE A 2 -7.55 -0.78 4.66
CA ILE A 2 -7.88 -1.91 3.76
C ILE A 2 -8.32 -3.16 4.54
N GLY A 3 -7.71 -3.42 5.67
CA GLY A 3 -8.06 -4.53 6.54
C GLY A 3 -9.48 -4.40 7.08
N HIS A 4 -9.85 -3.23 7.58
CA HIS A 4 -11.20 -2.93 8.04
C HIS A 4 -12.23 -3.08 6.91
N ALA A 5 -11.96 -2.52 5.74
CA ALA A 5 -12.84 -2.65 4.58
C ALA A 5 -13.10 -4.13 4.16
N LEU A 6 -12.16 -5.03 4.44
CA LEU A 6 -12.26 -6.44 4.06
C LEU A 6 -12.91 -7.34 5.13
N TRP A 7 -12.77 -7.01 6.41
CA TRP A 7 -13.09 -7.94 7.50
C TRP A 7 -13.85 -7.35 8.68
N THR A 8 -14.12 -6.02 8.69
CA THR A 8 -14.93 -5.38 9.73
C THR A 8 -16.30 -5.03 9.15
N SER A 9 -17.38 -5.42 9.84
CA SER A 9 -18.73 -5.05 9.43
C SER A 9 -19.03 -3.60 9.81
N MET A 10 -19.89 -2.94 9.02
CA MET A 10 -20.36 -1.58 9.32
C MET A 10 -21.13 -1.48 10.63
N ASP A 11 -21.59 -2.61 11.17
CA ASP A 11 -22.46 -2.68 12.35
C ASP A 11 -21.69 -2.92 13.65
N LEU A 12 -20.37 -3.24 13.61
CA LEU A 12 -19.59 -3.59 14.79
C LEU A 12 -19.69 -2.55 15.90
N ILE A 13 -19.47 -1.29 15.56
CA ILE A 13 -19.53 -0.16 16.51
C ILE A 13 -20.95 0.01 17.06
N THR A 14 -21.98 -0.17 16.23
CA THR A 14 -23.37 -0.09 16.64
C THR A 14 -23.72 -1.20 17.63
N TYR A 15 -23.26 -2.43 17.39
CA TYR A 15 -23.42 -3.54 18.32
C TYR A 15 -22.67 -3.33 19.64
N GLY A 16 -21.46 -2.78 19.59
CA GLY A 16 -20.69 -2.42 20.77
C GLY A 16 -21.39 -1.35 21.61
N ARG A 17 -21.87 -0.29 20.98
CA ARG A 17 -22.62 0.80 21.64
C ARG A 17 -23.91 0.30 22.27
N ASN A 18 -24.64 -0.62 21.63
CA ASN A 18 -25.84 -1.25 22.18
C ASN A 18 -25.56 -2.12 23.41
N ARG A 19 -24.31 -2.60 23.58
CA ARG A 19 -23.84 -3.33 24.77
C ARG A 19 -23.25 -2.40 25.84
N GLY A 20 -23.22 -1.09 25.63
CA GLY A 20 -22.61 -0.12 26.55
C GLY A 20 -21.09 -0.20 26.61
N LEU A 21 -20.45 -0.64 25.53
CA LEU A 21 -19.00 -0.76 25.45
C LEU A 21 -18.37 0.52 24.88
N ASN A 22 -17.19 0.89 25.40
CA ASN A 22 -16.44 2.03 24.89
C ASN A 22 -15.86 1.72 23.51
N GLN A 23 -16.02 2.65 22.58
CA GLN A 23 -15.58 2.50 21.19
C GLN A 23 -14.07 2.38 21.08
N SER A 24 -13.28 3.10 21.89
CA SER A 24 -11.81 3.06 21.85
C SER A 24 -11.26 1.66 22.19
N ILE A 25 -11.89 0.95 23.13
CA ILE A 25 -11.53 -0.43 23.49
C ILE A 25 -11.84 -1.38 22.33
N ILE A 26 -12.99 -1.23 21.70
CA ILE A 26 -13.37 -2.06 20.55
C ILE A 26 -12.40 -1.83 19.39
N ASN A 27 -12.02 -0.58 19.10
CA ASN A 27 -11.08 -0.23 18.04
C ASN A 27 -9.71 -0.89 18.24
N VAL A 28 -9.16 -0.81 19.46
CA VAL A 28 -7.86 -1.44 19.77
C VAL A 28 -7.88 -2.95 19.53
N LEU A 29 -8.93 -3.63 20.01
CA LEU A 29 -9.04 -5.08 19.86
C LEU A 29 -9.31 -5.51 18.41
N GLU A 30 -10.13 -4.75 17.69
CA GLU A 30 -10.42 -4.97 16.28
C GLU A 30 -9.17 -4.73 15.42
N ASP A 31 -8.40 -3.68 15.68
CA ASP A 31 -7.12 -3.42 15.03
C ASP A 31 -6.17 -4.62 15.17
N ALA A 32 -6.01 -5.14 16.39
CA ALA A 32 -5.16 -6.30 16.63
C ALA A 32 -5.62 -7.53 15.81
N ARG A 33 -6.95 -7.77 15.74
CA ARG A 33 -7.55 -8.85 14.95
C ARG A 33 -7.28 -8.67 13.44
N ILE A 34 -7.55 -7.48 12.92
CA ILE A 34 -7.42 -7.15 11.50
C ILE A 34 -5.96 -7.20 11.06
N GLU A 35 -5.05 -6.62 11.82
CA GLU A 35 -3.62 -6.67 11.50
C GLU A 35 -3.09 -8.09 11.44
N LYS A 36 -3.52 -8.97 12.34
CA LYS A 36 -3.20 -10.39 12.29
C LYS A 36 -3.64 -11.02 10.97
N PHE A 37 -4.84 -10.70 10.48
CA PHE A 37 -5.34 -11.21 9.20
C PHE A 37 -4.54 -10.66 8.03
N VAL A 38 -4.25 -9.36 8.01
CA VAL A 38 -3.40 -8.75 6.99
C VAL A 38 -2.01 -9.39 6.96
N LYS A 39 -1.36 -9.49 8.11
CA LYS A 39 -0.02 -10.09 8.26
C LYS A 39 -0.01 -11.58 7.85
N SER A 40 -1.06 -12.33 8.17
CA SER A 40 -1.22 -13.73 7.77
C SER A 40 -1.45 -13.89 6.27
N LYS A 41 -2.30 -13.05 5.68
CA LYS A 41 -2.63 -13.10 4.25
C LYS A 41 -1.49 -12.58 3.37
N TYR A 42 -0.75 -11.58 3.87
CA TYR A 42 0.34 -10.89 3.18
C TYR A 42 1.60 -10.86 4.05
N PRO A 43 2.33 -11.96 4.19
CA PRO A 43 3.48 -12.04 5.10
C PRO A 43 4.59 -11.01 4.85
N GLY A 44 4.71 -10.51 3.62
CA GLY A 44 5.65 -9.45 3.27
C GLY A 44 5.39 -8.11 3.98
N THR A 45 4.16 -7.87 4.45
CA THR A 45 3.79 -6.62 5.13
C THR A 45 4.29 -6.54 6.58
N VAL A 46 4.68 -7.65 7.21
CA VAL A 46 5.12 -7.68 8.62
C VAL A 46 6.25 -6.68 8.88
N ASN A 47 7.26 -6.66 8.01
CA ASN A 47 8.38 -5.72 8.15
C ASN A 47 7.96 -4.26 7.94
N LEU A 48 6.96 -4.01 7.08
CA LEU A 48 6.42 -2.68 6.83
C LEU A 48 5.66 -2.17 8.06
N PHE A 49 4.79 -2.99 8.65
CA PHE A 49 4.12 -2.67 9.91
C PHE A 49 5.12 -2.34 11.02
N ASN A 50 6.14 -3.19 11.22
CA ASN A 50 7.15 -2.95 12.25
C ASN A 50 7.94 -1.65 12.04
N LYS A 51 8.28 -1.30 10.80
CA LYS A 51 8.95 -0.02 10.48
C LYS A 51 8.00 1.16 10.67
N GLY A 52 6.76 1.03 10.20
CA GLY A 52 5.72 2.05 10.34
C GLY A 52 5.46 2.40 11.79
N TYR A 53 5.19 1.41 12.64
CA TYR A 53 4.94 1.65 14.05
C TYR A 53 6.13 2.25 14.80
N ARG A 54 7.36 1.83 14.51
CA ARG A 54 8.55 2.49 15.07
C ARG A 54 8.62 3.97 14.70
N SER A 55 8.28 4.32 13.46
CA SER A 55 8.25 5.71 13.02
C SER A 55 7.13 6.51 13.69
N LEU A 56 5.94 5.91 13.87
CA LEU A 56 4.80 6.54 14.55
C LEU A 56 5.09 6.77 16.03
N ILE A 57 5.65 5.76 16.71
CA ILE A 57 6.06 5.85 18.12
C ILE A 57 7.13 6.96 18.29
N ALA A 58 8.11 7.03 17.39
CA ALA A 58 9.16 8.06 17.43
C ALA A 58 8.62 9.49 17.20
N ARG A 59 7.43 9.64 16.64
CA ARG A 59 6.72 10.94 16.44
C ARG A 59 5.65 11.20 17.48
N ASP A 60 5.59 10.39 18.51
CA ASP A 60 4.57 10.43 19.57
C ASP A 60 3.11 10.39 19.06
N PHE A 61 2.89 9.68 17.97
CA PHE A 61 1.56 9.52 17.35
C PHE A 61 0.49 8.96 18.29
N PHE A 62 0.91 8.17 19.29
CA PHE A 62 0.04 7.54 20.29
C PHE A 62 -0.08 8.35 21.59
N GLY A 63 0.50 9.56 21.64
CA GLY A 63 0.40 10.45 22.79
C GLY A 63 1.02 9.88 24.07
N ILE A 64 2.11 9.13 23.97
CA ILE A 64 2.79 8.53 25.11
C ILE A 64 3.71 9.58 25.77
N GLY A 65 4.27 10.51 24.97
CA GLY A 65 5.25 11.50 25.41
C GLY A 65 6.46 10.85 26.06
N ASP A 66 6.93 11.43 27.16
CA ASP A 66 8.03 10.92 28.00
C ASP A 66 7.53 9.92 29.07
N THR A 67 6.25 9.56 29.05
CA THR A 67 5.65 8.65 30.05
C THR A 67 6.11 7.23 29.82
N ASP A 68 6.43 6.50 30.90
CA ASP A 68 6.76 5.07 30.79
C ASP A 68 5.56 4.28 30.25
N PRO A 69 5.68 3.60 29.11
CA PRO A 69 4.59 2.78 28.55
C PRO A 69 4.04 1.73 29.51
N GLN A 70 4.82 1.31 30.51
CA GLN A 70 4.41 0.36 31.55
C GLN A 70 3.40 0.96 32.53
N LYS A 71 3.34 2.29 32.65
CA LYS A 71 2.40 3.00 33.54
C LYS A 71 1.06 3.30 32.88
N GLN A 72 0.90 3.00 31.60
CA GLN A 72 -0.37 3.14 30.89
C GLN A 72 -1.38 2.10 31.39
N ASN A 73 -2.67 2.38 31.22
CA ASN A 73 -3.74 1.43 31.56
C ASN A 73 -3.64 0.14 30.73
N LEU A 74 -4.34 -0.91 31.13
CA LEU A 74 -4.22 -2.23 30.52
C LEU A 74 -4.51 -2.24 29.02
N ILE A 75 -5.55 -1.54 28.56
CA ILE A 75 -5.89 -1.52 27.13
C ILE A 75 -4.84 -0.78 26.31
N ASP A 76 -4.26 0.30 26.82
CA ASP A 76 -3.18 1.02 26.17
C ASP A 76 -1.89 0.21 26.12
N ARG A 77 -1.55 -0.51 27.18
CA ARG A 77 -0.43 -1.46 27.18
C ARG A 77 -0.63 -2.59 26.16
N ILE A 78 -1.85 -3.11 26.04
CA ILE A 78 -2.21 -4.10 25.01
C ILE A 78 -2.04 -3.49 23.62
N ASN A 79 -2.56 -2.28 23.38
CA ASN A 79 -2.43 -1.59 22.09
C ASN A 79 -0.96 -1.44 21.68
N LEU A 80 -0.15 -0.85 22.54
CA LEU A 80 1.28 -0.63 22.31
C LEU A 80 2.07 -1.93 22.11
N TYR A 81 1.72 -2.99 22.84
CA TYR A 81 2.33 -4.31 22.69
C TYR A 81 2.09 -4.87 21.27
N PHE A 82 0.85 -4.83 20.78
CA PHE A 82 0.52 -5.30 19.43
C PHE A 82 1.06 -4.38 18.32
N LYS A 83 1.29 -3.09 18.61
CA LYS A 83 1.96 -2.11 17.71
C LYS A 83 3.49 -2.20 17.76
N GLY A 84 4.05 -3.19 18.46
CA GLY A 84 5.48 -3.56 18.39
C GLY A 84 6.36 -3.17 19.58
N MET A 85 5.80 -2.66 20.69
CA MET A 85 6.50 -2.45 21.95
C MET A 85 6.55 -3.74 22.77
N SER A 86 7.45 -4.65 22.41
CA SER A 86 7.57 -5.98 23.04
C SER A 86 8.15 -5.97 24.45
N ASN A 87 8.62 -4.82 24.95
CA ASN A 87 9.18 -4.66 26.31
C ASN A 87 8.12 -4.43 27.39
N ILE A 88 6.84 -4.32 27.02
CA ILE A 88 5.73 -4.20 27.97
C ILE A 88 5.50 -5.55 28.67
N THR A 89 5.40 -5.51 29.99
CA THR A 89 5.16 -6.69 30.82
C THR A 89 3.73 -6.71 31.36
N PHE A 90 3.18 -7.89 31.54
CA PHE A 90 1.83 -8.13 32.04
C PHE A 90 1.86 -9.09 33.20
N THR A 91 0.96 -8.92 34.15
CA THR A 91 0.74 -9.89 35.23
C THR A 91 0.18 -11.21 34.70
N ASP A 92 0.14 -12.26 35.51
CA ASP A 92 -0.43 -13.55 35.10
C ASP A 92 -1.92 -13.41 34.69
N GLU A 93 -2.68 -12.57 35.41
CA GLU A 93 -4.09 -12.30 35.12
C GLU A 93 -4.25 -11.49 33.84
N GLU A 94 -3.50 -10.43 33.64
CA GLU A 94 -3.51 -9.59 32.42
C GLU A 94 -3.05 -10.37 31.19
N SER A 95 -2.12 -11.30 31.34
CA SER A 95 -1.61 -12.16 30.27
C SER A 95 -2.72 -13.00 29.62
N VAL A 96 -3.81 -13.26 30.33
CA VAL A 96 -4.99 -13.94 29.77
C VAL A 96 -5.64 -13.08 28.68
N PHE A 97 -5.79 -11.76 28.93
CA PHE A 97 -6.37 -10.83 27.96
C PHE A 97 -5.47 -10.66 26.73
N VAL A 98 -4.16 -10.56 26.93
CA VAL A 98 -3.18 -10.49 25.82
C VAL A 98 -3.26 -11.73 24.93
N LYS A 99 -3.33 -12.92 25.52
CA LYS A 99 -3.49 -14.18 24.76
C LYS A 99 -4.80 -14.23 24.00
N ARG A 100 -5.91 -13.87 24.65
CA ARG A 100 -7.23 -13.80 23.99
C ARG A 100 -7.23 -12.81 22.83
N THR A 101 -6.61 -11.64 23.00
CA THR A 101 -6.44 -10.66 21.92
C THR A 101 -5.65 -11.25 20.74
N ALA A 102 -4.56 -11.96 21.01
CA ALA A 102 -3.78 -12.65 19.96
C ALA A 102 -4.57 -13.75 19.23
N GLU A 103 -5.58 -14.33 19.86
CA GLU A 103 -6.39 -15.43 19.32
C GLU A 103 -7.68 -14.99 18.63
N LEU A 104 -8.07 -13.72 18.71
CA LEU A 104 -9.29 -13.17 18.10
C LEU A 104 -9.43 -13.56 16.61
N ARG A 105 -10.64 -14.00 16.25
CA ARG A 105 -10.99 -14.38 14.86
C ARG A 105 -12.27 -13.74 14.37
N THR A 106 -13.24 -13.51 15.24
CA THR A 106 -14.57 -13.00 14.90
C THR A 106 -14.87 -11.71 15.63
N GLU A 107 -15.77 -10.90 15.08
CA GLU A 107 -16.24 -9.65 15.70
C GLU A 107 -16.99 -9.90 17.01
N ALA A 108 -17.70 -11.03 17.12
CA ALA A 108 -18.37 -11.43 18.34
C ALA A 108 -17.36 -11.64 19.49
N GLU A 109 -16.23 -12.30 19.20
CA GLU A 109 -15.14 -12.47 20.17
C GLU A 109 -14.51 -11.13 20.58
N VAL A 110 -14.43 -10.15 19.67
CA VAL A 110 -13.97 -8.78 19.98
C VAL A 110 -14.90 -8.12 20.99
N LEU A 111 -16.22 -8.16 20.75
CA LEU A 111 -17.19 -7.57 21.65
C LEU A 111 -17.25 -8.26 23.03
N ASP A 112 -17.11 -9.58 23.06
CA ASP A 112 -17.11 -10.35 24.29
C ASP A 112 -15.83 -10.05 25.10
N LEU A 113 -14.66 -9.99 24.43
CA LEU A 113 -13.41 -9.62 25.08
C LEU A 113 -13.41 -8.16 25.56
N ALA A 114 -14.00 -7.23 24.78
CA ALA A 114 -14.14 -5.84 25.19
C ALA A 114 -15.00 -5.71 26.46
N ALA A 115 -16.06 -6.48 26.58
CA ALA A 115 -16.89 -6.50 27.79
C ALA A 115 -16.11 -7.01 29.01
N ASP A 116 -15.44 -8.15 28.87
CA ASP A 116 -14.65 -8.75 29.95
C ASP A 116 -13.51 -7.83 30.39
N LEU A 117 -12.82 -7.19 29.44
CA LEU A 117 -11.72 -6.26 29.70
C LEU A 117 -12.21 -4.99 30.40
N THR A 118 -13.35 -4.43 29.93
CA THR A 118 -13.99 -3.25 30.55
C THR A 118 -14.34 -3.56 32.00
N GLN A 119 -14.91 -4.74 32.27
CA GLN A 119 -15.27 -5.15 33.62
C GLN A 119 -14.01 -5.33 34.50
N TYR A 120 -12.98 -5.98 33.98
CA TYR A 120 -11.72 -6.17 34.71
C TYR A 120 -11.06 -4.83 35.09
N MET A 121 -11.03 -3.86 34.17
CA MET A 121 -10.48 -2.52 34.42
C MET A 121 -11.33 -1.72 35.42
N LYS A 122 -12.67 -1.90 35.44
CA LYS A 122 -13.53 -1.31 36.49
C LYS A 122 -13.30 -1.92 37.88
N ASP A 123 -13.08 -3.22 37.92
CA ASP A 123 -12.81 -3.95 39.20
C ASP A 123 -11.39 -3.68 39.71
N ASN A 124 -10.46 -3.32 38.85
CA ASN A 124 -9.06 -3.04 39.18
C ASN A 124 -8.66 -1.65 38.58
N PRO A 125 -9.18 -0.55 39.13
CA PRO A 125 -8.81 0.77 38.66
C PRO A 125 -7.32 0.99 38.99
N GLU A 126 -6.50 1.12 37.93
CA GLU A 126 -5.12 1.54 38.08
C GLU A 126 -5.14 2.99 38.62
N GLN A 127 -4.36 3.28 39.67
CA GLN A 127 -4.25 4.65 40.16
C GLN A 127 -3.60 5.47 39.06
N ASP A 128 -4.40 6.35 38.42
CA ASP A 128 -3.88 7.44 37.62
C ASP A 128 -3.02 8.30 38.56
N ASN A 129 -1.71 8.07 38.57
CA ASN A 129 -0.75 8.99 39.15
C ASN A 129 -0.64 10.18 38.21
N ASP A 130 -1.66 10.99 38.21
CA ASP A 130 -1.61 12.35 37.72
C ASP A 130 -0.86 13.14 38.81
N ASP A 131 0.48 13.03 38.78
CA ASP A 131 1.36 13.93 39.52
C ASP A 131 1.26 15.33 38.85
N SER A 132 0.12 15.96 38.98
CA SER A 132 0.01 17.42 38.95
C SER A 132 0.53 17.91 40.28
N ASP A 133 1.84 17.95 40.40
CA ASP A 133 2.55 18.63 41.50
C ASP A 133 2.42 20.16 41.26
N ASP A 134 1.29 20.68 41.70
CA ASP A 134 1.03 22.09 41.87
C ASP A 134 1.74 22.54 43.17
N SER A 135 3.05 22.60 43.14
CA SER A 135 3.83 23.30 44.17
C SER A 135 4.12 24.72 43.72
N ASP A 136 3.18 25.59 44.12
CA ASP A 136 3.41 26.99 44.39
C ASP A 136 4.58 27.15 45.37
N ASP A 137 5.76 27.54 44.88
CA ASP A 137 6.74 28.18 45.73
C ASP A 137 7.57 29.18 44.92
N SER A 138 7.36 30.46 45.28
CA SER A 138 7.99 31.64 44.70
C SER A 138 9.44 31.79 45.22
N PRO A 139 10.28 32.60 44.58
CA PRO A 139 11.72 32.44 44.55
C PRO A 139 12.42 33.24 45.66
N GLU A 140 13.41 32.68 46.29
CA GLU A 140 14.48 33.47 46.96
C GLU A 140 15.83 33.18 46.31
N SER A 141 16.41 34.34 46.01
CA SER A 141 17.74 34.59 45.47
C SER A 141 18.89 33.95 46.28
N MET A 142 19.97 33.60 45.63
CA MET A 142 21.34 34.14 45.82
C MET A 142 22.41 33.31 45.11
N THR A 143 23.03 33.97 44.16
CA THR A 143 24.51 34.25 43.99
C THR A 143 25.51 33.08 44.06
N ASP A 144 26.22 33.08 42.97
CA ASP A 144 27.69 33.12 42.78
C ASP A 144 28.54 31.85 42.83
N MET A 145 29.37 31.84 41.85
CA MET A 145 30.79 31.50 41.68
C MET A 145 31.17 30.26 40.88
N HIS A 146 31.81 30.63 39.74
CA HIS A 146 33.12 30.17 39.21
C HIS A 146 33.47 28.68 39.28
N ASP A 147 34.04 28.02 38.30
CA ASP A 147 35.17 28.34 37.42
C ASP A 147 35.44 27.20 36.42
N GLU A 148 35.88 27.60 35.27
CA GLU A 148 36.97 27.15 34.39
C GLU A 148 37.05 25.78 33.72
N SER A 149 37.28 25.93 32.43
CA SER A 149 38.20 25.21 31.52
C SER A 149 37.68 23.88 30.92
N GLY A 150 37.81 23.68 29.66
CA GLY A 150 38.57 24.16 28.55
C GLY A 150 38.30 23.30 27.32
N GLU A 151 38.40 23.94 26.21
CA GLU A 151 39.04 23.58 24.93
C GLU A 151 38.69 22.26 24.29
N SER A 152 38.39 22.13 23.02
CA SER A 152 38.75 22.75 21.74
C SER A 152 37.93 22.03 20.67
N GLY A 153 37.45 22.61 19.65
CA GLY A 153 38.00 23.10 18.38
C GLY A 153 37.32 22.31 17.29
N GLU A 154 36.89 22.79 16.34
CA GLU A 154 37.04 23.51 15.08
C GLU A 154 35.88 23.14 14.15
N GLU A 155 35.16 24.12 13.66
CA GLU A 155 35.12 24.76 12.32
C GLU A 155 34.56 23.88 11.22
N SER A 156 33.60 24.29 10.43
CA SER A 156 33.38 25.44 9.56
C SER A 156 31.94 25.36 8.98
N ASP A 157 31.21 26.39 8.94
CA ASP A 157 31.13 27.57 8.05
C ASP A 157 30.18 27.38 6.85
N SER A 158 29.40 28.44 6.73
CA SER A 158 28.66 29.10 5.66
C SER A 158 27.15 28.85 5.67
N GLY A 159 26.25 29.70 6.00
CA GLY A 159 26.12 31.14 5.61
C GLY A 159 25.23 31.23 4.39
N ASP A 160 23.95 31.61 4.53
CA ASP A 160 23.47 32.84 3.89
C ASP A 160 22.03 33.17 4.32
N GLU A 161 21.85 34.43 4.55
CA GLU A 161 20.65 35.12 4.99
C GLU A 161 19.67 35.34 3.84
N SER A 162 18.37 35.40 4.14
CA SER A 162 17.63 36.64 3.79
C SER A 162 16.28 36.68 4.52
N ALA A 163 16.17 37.71 5.32
CA ALA A 163 14.94 38.23 5.90
C ALA A 163 14.08 38.89 4.81
N ASP A 164 12.78 38.81 4.93
CA ASP A 164 11.94 39.96 4.59
C ASP A 164 10.70 39.98 5.50
N GLU A 165 10.60 41.13 6.18
CA GLU A 165 9.48 41.53 7.03
C GLU A 165 8.37 42.10 6.17
N SER A 166 7.11 41.89 6.52
CA SER A 166 6.10 42.94 6.39
C SER A 166 4.93 42.74 7.34
N ASP A 167 4.75 43.76 8.14
CA ASP A 167 3.63 44.09 9.02
C ASP A 167 2.28 44.15 8.31
N GLY A 168 1.21 43.99 9.12
CA GLY A 168 -0.08 44.51 8.76
C GLY A 168 -1.27 43.95 9.56
N GLU A 169 -1.47 44.53 10.75
CA GLU A 169 -2.72 45.01 11.37
C GLU A 169 -3.97 44.12 11.48
N SER A 170 -4.37 44.07 12.71
CA SER A 170 -5.59 43.71 13.41
C SER A 170 -6.91 44.21 12.84
N ALA A 171 -7.98 43.42 12.96
CA ALA A 171 -9.32 43.93 13.33
C ALA A 171 -10.22 42.80 13.92
N ASP A 172 -10.53 43.03 15.17
CA ASP A 172 -11.80 42.81 15.92
C ASP A 172 -12.84 41.74 15.54
N GLU A 173 -13.21 41.10 16.64
CA GLU A 173 -14.32 40.15 16.90
C GLU A 173 -15.71 40.62 16.51
N PRO A 174 -16.77 39.74 16.51
CA PRO A 174 -17.41 39.43 17.78
C PRO A 174 -17.80 37.97 18.03
N LYS A 175 -17.79 37.67 19.32
CA LYS A 175 -18.37 36.52 20.01
C LYS A 175 -19.85 36.35 19.71
N ASP A 176 -20.26 35.08 19.51
CA ASP A 176 -21.62 34.68 19.91
C ASP A 176 -21.53 33.44 20.81
N GLU A 177 -21.96 33.69 22.05
CA GLU A 177 -22.22 32.70 23.09
C GLU A 177 -23.53 31.95 22.76
N SER A 178 -23.49 30.64 22.85
CA SER A 178 -24.71 29.93 23.32
C SER A 178 -24.27 28.84 24.29
N GLY A 179 -24.35 29.24 25.55
CA GLY A 179 -24.24 28.31 26.67
C GLY A 179 -25.47 27.43 26.75
N ASP A 180 -25.23 26.19 27.08
CA ASP A 180 -26.23 25.38 27.75
C ASP A 180 -25.63 24.86 29.07
N GLN A 181 -26.04 25.55 30.16
CA GLN A 181 -25.84 25.15 31.53
C GLN A 181 -26.91 24.13 31.88
N SER A 182 -26.55 22.92 32.13
CA SER A 182 -27.32 22.10 33.04
C SER A 182 -26.45 21.73 34.25
N SER A 183 -26.62 22.51 35.28
CA SER A 183 -26.20 22.14 36.63
C SER A 183 -27.11 21.06 37.16
N SER A 184 -26.60 19.89 37.47
CA SER A 184 -27.17 18.98 38.44
C SER A 184 -26.16 18.65 39.51
N ASN A 185 -26.39 19.17 40.68
CA ASN A 185 -25.81 18.73 41.94
C ASN A 185 -26.22 17.27 42.18
N GLY A 186 -25.28 16.40 42.49
CA GLY A 186 -25.55 15.05 42.95
C GLY A 186 -24.26 14.22 43.04
N GLU A 187 -23.80 14.04 44.25
CA GLU A 187 -22.99 12.95 44.81
C GLU A 187 -21.95 12.32 43.88
N SER A 188 -20.67 12.47 44.24
CA SER A 188 -19.52 11.83 43.62
C SER A 188 -19.57 10.31 43.82
N ASN A 189 -20.22 9.65 42.87
CA ASN A 189 -19.79 8.30 42.50
C ASN A 189 -18.79 8.49 41.38
N ASN A 190 -17.56 8.14 41.66
CA ASN A 190 -16.47 8.09 40.70
C ASN A 190 -16.77 6.90 39.77
N ASP A 191 -17.67 7.07 38.80
CA ASP A 191 -17.91 6.08 37.75
C ASP A 191 -16.74 6.17 36.78
N TYR A 192 -15.64 5.46 37.11
CA TYR A 192 -14.50 5.27 36.20
C TYR A 192 -15.00 4.49 34.98
N GLU A 193 -15.08 5.15 33.83
CA GLU A 193 -15.32 4.49 32.54
C GLU A 193 -13.98 4.26 31.85
N PRO A 194 -13.53 2.98 31.73
CA PRO A 194 -12.30 2.64 31.04
C PRO A 194 -12.34 3.07 29.58
N GLU A 195 -11.27 3.73 29.12
CA GLU A 195 -11.06 4.10 27.72
C GLU A 195 -9.59 3.93 27.32
N SER A 196 -9.33 3.89 26.01
CA SER A 196 -7.96 3.88 25.50
C SER A 196 -7.51 5.30 25.18
N LYS A 197 -6.53 5.79 25.93
CA LYS A 197 -5.89 7.09 25.70
C LYS A 197 -5.06 7.07 24.40
N THR A 198 -4.37 5.96 24.13
CA THR A 198 -3.55 5.81 22.91
C THR A 198 -4.37 5.73 21.63
N ASP A 199 -5.58 5.15 21.64
CA ASP A 199 -6.51 5.17 20.50
C ASP A 199 -7.07 6.57 20.28
N ASN A 200 -7.43 7.27 21.35
CA ASN A 200 -7.92 8.65 21.27
C ASN A 200 -6.84 9.59 20.71
N ALA A 201 -5.59 9.50 21.20
CA ALA A 201 -4.48 10.30 20.70
C ALA A 201 -4.16 9.99 19.22
N ALA A 202 -4.20 8.72 18.82
CA ALA A 202 -4.03 8.33 17.42
C ALA A 202 -5.13 8.93 16.53
N ASN A 203 -6.38 8.91 17.00
CA ASN A 203 -7.50 9.50 16.28
C ASN A 203 -7.40 11.05 16.18
N GLU A 204 -6.87 11.72 17.20
CA GLU A 204 -6.57 13.15 17.16
C GLU A 204 -5.43 13.45 16.18
N SER A 205 -4.34 12.70 16.24
CA SER A 205 -3.22 12.83 15.29
C SER A 205 -3.65 12.61 13.84
N VAL A 206 -4.62 11.72 13.59
CA VAL A 206 -5.22 11.54 12.25
C VAL A 206 -6.07 12.74 11.85
N LYS A 207 -6.82 13.35 12.80
CA LYS A 207 -7.62 14.55 12.52
C LYS A 207 -6.74 15.75 12.18
N ASP A 208 -5.58 15.88 12.84
CA ASP A 208 -4.61 16.95 12.55
C ASP A 208 -3.99 16.82 11.15
N LEU A 209 -3.99 15.61 10.58
CA LEU A 209 -3.59 15.37 9.19
C LEU A 209 -4.73 15.64 8.18
N ALA A 210 -5.97 15.80 8.66
CA ALA A 210 -7.12 16.10 7.82
C ALA A 210 -7.30 17.62 7.71
N ASP A 211 -7.62 18.09 6.50
CA ASP A 211 -7.97 19.50 6.27
C ASP A 211 -9.29 19.80 7.00
N LEU A 212 -9.21 20.44 8.17
CA LEU A 212 -10.35 20.76 9.01
C LEU A 212 -11.19 21.93 8.46
N ASP A 213 -10.67 22.68 7.48
CA ASP A 213 -11.38 23.77 6.81
C ASP A 213 -12.33 23.27 5.71
N ALA A 214 -12.29 21.99 5.39
CA ALA A 214 -13.23 21.38 4.47
C ALA A 214 -14.62 21.23 5.12
N THR A 215 -15.43 22.26 5.03
CA THR A 215 -16.79 22.32 5.61
C THR A 215 -17.80 21.43 4.90
N GLU A 216 -17.53 20.96 3.70
CA GLU A 216 -18.45 20.16 2.88
C GLU A 216 -17.74 18.98 2.22
N LYS A 217 -18.19 17.75 2.54
CA LYS A 217 -17.69 16.53 1.88
C LYS A 217 -18.38 16.38 0.54
N VAL A 218 -17.62 16.56 -0.53
CA VAL A 218 -18.10 16.34 -1.89
C VAL A 218 -17.67 14.97 -2.38
N TYR A 219 -18.65 14.13 -2.69
CA TYR A 219 -18.41 12.81 -3.26
C TYR A 219 -18.48 12.87 -4.77
N ALA A 220 -17.34 12.68 -5.46
CA ALA A 220 -17.33 12.56 -6.90
C ALA A 220 -17.62 11.12 -7.33
N ARG A 221 -18.30 10.97 -8.46
CA ARG A 221 -18.62 9.66 -9.05
C ARG A 221 -17.48 9.23 -9.95
N ILE A 222 -17.19 7.94 -9.96
CA ILE A 222 -16.25 7.35 -10.92
C ILE A 222 -16.90 7.37 -12.31
N PRO A 223 -16.31 8.04 -13.31
CA PRO A 223 -16.87 8.11 -14.65
C PRO A 223 -16.80 6.76 -15.35
N LYS A 224 -17.70 6.55 -16.29
CA LYS A 224 -17.67 5.39 -17.15
C LYS A 224 -16.65 5.62 -18.26
N ILE A 225 -15.57 4.84 -18.26
CA ILE A 225 -14.48 4.95 -19.23
C ILE A 225 -14.41 3.71 -20.13
N ASP A 226 -13.76 3.87 -21.26
CA ASP A 226 -13.38 2.78 -22.16
C ASP A 226 -11.86 2.62 -22.15
N SER A 227 -11.37 1.72 -21.32
CA SER A 227 -9.92 1.47 -21.15
C SER A 227 -9.23 1.07 -22.46
N ASP A 228 -9.94 0.44 -23.40
CA ASP A 228 -9.34 0.02 -24.67
C ASP A 228 -8.87 1.21 -25.51
N LYS A 229 -9.51 2.36 -25.33
CA LYS A 229 -9.11 3.62 -26.00
C LYS A 229 -7.93 4.31 -25.31
N MET A 230 -7.67 4.04 -24.05
CA MET A 230 -6.51 4.56 -23.32
C MET A 230 -5.24 3.73 -23.56
N ILE A 231 -5.40 2.49 -24.00
CA ILE A 231 -4.29 1.56 -24.19
C ILE A 231 -3.63 1.78 -25.54
N VAL A 232 -2.31 1.98 -25.52
CA VAL A 232 -1.44 1.92 -26.69
C VAL A 232 -0.93 0.50 -26.81
N ASP A 233 -1.30 -0.20 -27.91
CA ASP A 233 -0.93 -1.60 -28.11
C ASP A 233 0.59 -1.76 -28.28
N TYR A 234 1.12 -2.85 -27.78
CA TYR A 234 2.56 -3.14 -27.85
C TYR A 234 3.11 -3.17 -29.29
N LYS A 235 2.32 -3.50 -30.28
CA LYS A 235 2.77 -3.48 -31.67
C LYS A 235 3.07 -2.06 -32.15
N THR A 236 2.16 -1.11 -31.84
CA THR A 236 2.37 0.30 -32.12
C THR A 236 3.65 0.81 -31.47
N ILE A 237 3.88 0.45 -30.20
CA ILE A 237 5.09 0.83 -29.47
C ILE A 237 6.35 0.24 -30.11
N ILE A 238 6.32 -1.04 -30.49
CA ILE A 238 7.45 -1.69 -31.18
C ILE A 238 7.73 -1.00 -32.51
N ASP A 239 6.71 -0.67 -33.28
CA ASP A 239 6.86 -0.03 -34.60
C ASP A 239 7.45 1.37 -34.45
N GLU A 240 6.92 2.21 -33.54
CA GLU A 240 7.43 3.56 -33.27
C GLU A 240 8.90 3.54 -32.76
N LEU A 241 9.21 2.67 -31.80
CA LEU A 241 10.57 2.56 -31.28
C LEU A 241 11.52 1.96 -32.31
N SER A 242 11.04 1.03 -33.13
CA SER A 242 11.83 0.47 -34.23
C SER A 242 12.15 1.55 -35.29
N GLU A 243 11.20 2.36 -35.67
CA GLU A 243 11.37 3.48 -36.58
C GLU A 243 12.36 4.51 -36.01
N HIS A 244 12.11 4.96 -34.76
CA HIS A 244 12.98 5.90 -34.07
C HIS A 244 14.42 5.42 -33.99
N TYR A 245 14.64 4.20 -33.54
CA TYR A 245 15.98 3.64 -33.39
C TYR A 245 16.58 3.17 -34.72
N THR A 246 15.81 3.03 -35.81
CA THR A 246 16.30 2.65 -37.14
C THR A 246 16.62 3.86 -38.00
N GLU A 247 15.85 4.91 -37.92
CA GLU A 247 16.00 6.08 -38.79
C GLU A 247 16.85 7.21 -38.21
N SER A 248 17.22 7.13 -36.92
CA SER A 248 17.99 8.19 -36.28
C SER A 248 19.32 8.41 -37.03
N SER A 249 19.60 9.67 -37.40
CA SER A 249 20.74 10.11 -38.23
C SER A 249 22.13 9.86 -37.64
N TRP A 250 22.19 9.21 -36.47
CA TRP A 250 23.40 8.82 -35.76
C TRP A 250 23.90 7.42 -36.15
N ALA A 251 23.53 6.95 -37.34
CA ALA A 251 23.74 5.58 -37.82
C ALA A 251 25.20 5.09 -37.77
N ASN A 252 26.19 5.98 -37.83
CA ASN A 252 27.59 5.60 -37.85
C ASN A 252 28.19 5.21 -36.49
N ASN A 253 27.63 5.67 -35.37
CA ASN A 253 28.09 5.30 -34.01
C ASN A 253 27.12 4.37 -33.28
N ARG A 254 26.05 4.02 -33.91
CA ARG A 254 24.94 3.24 -33.40
C ARG A 254 25.27 1.81 -33.07
N SER A 255 26.20 1.20 -33.83
CA SER A 255 26.56 -0.20 -33.63
C SER A 255 27.11 -0.47 -32.23
N ASN A 256 27.86 0.48 -31.66
CA ASN A 256 28.52 0.29 -30.36
C ASN A 256 27.52 0.31 -29.18
N TRP A 257 26.59 1.26 -29.13
CA TRP A 257 25.66 1.30 -28.01
C TRP A 257 24.53 0.27 -28.15
N VAL A 258 24.08 -0.06 -29.36
CA VAL A 258 23.13 -1.17 -29.56
C VAL A 258 23.77 -2.48 -29.10
N GLN A 259 25.03 -2.75 -29.52
CA GLN A 259 25.75 -3.96 -29.08
C GLN A 259 25.96 -3.96 -27.56
N HIS A 260 26.37 -2.83 -26.99
CA HIS A 260 26.56 -2.67 -25.54
C HIS A 260 25.28 -2.94 -24.76
N SER A 261 24.14 -2.36 -25.17
CA SER A 261 22.85 -2.61 -24.52
C SER A 261 22.39 -4.06 -24.65
N LEU A 262 22.66 -4.72 -25.79
CA LEU A 262 22.39 -6.15 -25.95
C LEU A 262 23.25 -7.01 -25.01
N ASP A 263 24.50 -6.65 -24.81
CA ASP A 263 25.39 -7.37 -23.90
C ASP A 263 24.99 -7.16 -22.44
N GLN A 264 24.56 -5.97 -22.05
CA GLN A 264 23.96 -5.70 -20.74
C GLN A 264 22.70 -6.54 -20.49
N ILE A 265 21.79 -6.60 -21.46
CA ILE A 265 20.57 -7.41 -21.38
C ILE A 265 20.92 -8.90 -21.24
N ARG A 266 21.91 -9.39 -21.99
CA ARG A 266 22.37 -10.79 -21.87
C ARG A 266 22.94 -11.08 -20.48
N ALA A 267 23.75 -10.18 -19.95
CA ALA A 267 24.29 -10.29 -18.60
C ALA A 267 23.15 -10.32 -17.58
N PHE A 268 22.24 -9.34 -17.61
CA PHE A 268 21.07 -9.28 -16.73
C PHE A 268 20.19 -10.53 -16.82
N LYS A 269 19.92 -11.04 -18.04
CA LYS A 269 19.16 -12.27 -18.25
C LYS A 269 19.84 -13.50 -17.65
N ASN A 270 21.18 -13.55 -17.69
CA ASN A 270 21.95 -14.62 -17.07
C ASN A 270 21.92 -14.55 -15.54
N ASP A 271 22.09 -13.37 -14.97
CA ASP A 271 22.07 -13.14 -13.52
C ASP A 271 20.67 -13.43 -12.93
N SER A 272 19.62 -13.06 -13.65
CA SER A 272 18.24 -13.29 -13.23
C SER A 272 17.76 -14.74 -13.33
N LYS A 273 18.44 -15.59 -14.11
CA LYS A 273 18.03 -17.00 -14.33
C LYS A 273 17.80 -17.77 -13.04
N LYS A 274 18.71 -17.60 -12.07
CA LYS A 274 18.67 -18.33 -10.80
C LYS A 274 17.51 -17.89 -9.94
N SER A 275 17.30 -16.58 -9.83
CA SER A 275 16.18 -15.98 -9.08
C SER A 275 14.84 -16.41 -9.66
N VAL A 276 14.66 -16.30 -10.98
CA VAL A 276 13.44 -16.71 -11.67
C VAL A 276 13.19 -18.21 -11.51
N ALA A 277 14.23 -19.04 -11.62
CA ALA A 277 14.10 -20.50 -11.46
C ALA A 277 13.65 -20.86 -10.02
N TYR A 278 14.12 -20.14 -9.02
CA TYR A 278 13.70 -20.33 -7.63
C TYR A 278 12.22 -19.96 -7.45
N MET A 279 11.79 -18.79 -7.95
CA MET A 279 10.37 -18.39 -7.89
C MET A 279 9.44 -19.39 -8.57
N VAL A 280 9.84 -19.91 -9.75
CA VAL A 280 9.06 -20.94 -10.47
C VAL A 280 8.95 -22.21 -9.63
N LYS A 281 10.07 -22.66 -9.04
CA LYS A 281 10.07 -23.87 -8.19
C LYS A 281 9.15 -23.71 -6.98
N GLU A 282 9.24 -22.61 -6.28
CA GLU A 282 8.37 -22.33 -5.11
C GLU A 282 6.88 -22.27 -5.50
N PHE A 283 6.59 -21.63 -6.63
CA PHE A 283 5.22 -21.56 -7.14
C PHE A 283 4.67 -22.93 -7.50
N GLU A 284 5.42 -23.74 -8.23
CA GLU A 284 4.99 -25.11 -8.62
C GLU A 284 4.86 -26.03 -7.41
N MET A 285 5.72 -25.91 -6.40
CA MET A 285 5.57 -26.65 -5.15
C MET A 285 4.28 -26.26 -4.40
N LYS A 286 3.98 -24.95 -4.26
CA LYS A 286 2.73 -24.49 -3.65
C LYS A 286 1.50 -24.94 -4.44
N LYS A 287 1.55 -24.82 -5.76
CA LYS A 287 0.48 -25.29 -6.65
C LYS A 287 0.21 -26.78 -6.49
N ALA A 288 1.25 -27.60 -6.43
CA ALA A 288 1.14 -29.03 -6.19
C ALA A 288 0.56 -29.33 -4.80
N ALA A 289 1.05 -28.64 -3.75
CA ALA A 289 0.54 -28.80 -2.40
C ALA A 289 -0.96 -28.45 -2.31
N ASP A 290 -1.40 -27.34 -2.92
CA ASP A 290 -2.80 -26.94 -2.98
C ASP A 290 -3.68 -27.94 -3.73
N GLN A 291 -3.16 -28.54 -4.79
CA GLN A 291 -3.87 -29.60 -5.53
C GLN A 291 -4.05 -30.84 -4.65
N TYR A 292 -3.00 -31.26 -3.94
CA TYR A 292 -3.08 -32.39 -3.02
C TYR A 292 -4.02 -32.12 -1.85
N ALA A 293 -4.01 -30.94 -1.28
CA ALA A 293 -4.89 -30.55 -0.18
C ALA A 293 -6.39 -30.59 -0.58
N ARG A 294 -6.70 -30.37 -1.86
CA ARG A 294 -8.06 -30.42 -2.41
C ARG A 294 -8.42 -31.78 -3.03
N ALA A 295 -7.50 -32.73 -3.03
CA ALA A 295 -7.72 -34.04 -3.62
C ALA A 295 -8.82 -34.78 -2.84
N ALA A 296 -9.88 -35.17 -3.55
CA ALA A 296 -10.95 -35.98 -2.99
C ALA A 296 -10.78 -37.43 -3.46
N THR A 297 -10.64 -38.34 -2.50
CA THR A 297 -10.59 -39.78 -2.80
C THR A 297 -11.97 -40.35 -2.65
N SER A 298 -12.53 -40.88 -3.72
CA SER A 298 -13.83 -41.52 -3.73
C SER A 298 -13.70 -43.01 -4.08
N LYS A 299 -14.59 -43.82 -3.51
CA LYS A 299 -14.72 -45.25 -3.88
C LYS A 299 -15.43 -45.32 -5.22
N THR A 300 -14.89 -46.13 -6.16
CA THR A 300 -15.41 -46.19 -7.52
C THR A 300 -16.61 -47.15 -7.69
N GLY A 301 -17.00 -47.90 -6.66
CA GLY A 301 -17.98 -48.95 -6.78
C GLY A 301 -17.45 -50.21 -7.51
N THR A 302 -16.25 -50.19 -8.04
CA THR A 302 -15.59 -51.36 -8.67
C THR A 302 -14.71 -52.05 -7.65
N LEU A 303 -14.89 -53.38 -7.49
CA LEU A 303 -14.09 -54.20 -6.58
C LEU A 303 -12.61 -54.19 -6.98
N ASP A 304 -11.74 -54.05 -6.00
CA ASP A 304 -10.31 -54.28 -6.17
C ASP A 304 -10.01 -55.76 -6.01
N MET A 305 -9.79 -56.43 -7.15
CA MET A 305 -9.52 -57.87 -7.16
C MET A 305 -8.26 -58.21 -6.38
N GLY A 306 -7.29 -57.27 -6.25
CA GLY A 306 -6.09 -57.48 -5.45
C GLY A 306 -6.33 -57.41 -3.94
N ALA A 307 -7.34 -56.66 -3.51
CA ALA A 307 -7.74 -56.54 -2.11
C ALA A 307 -8.82 -57.54 -1.68
N LEU A 308 -9.42 -58.28 -2.64
CA LEU A 308 -10.55 -59.14 -2.38
C LEU A 308 -10.26 -60.25 -1.36
N HIS A 309 -9.02 -60.72 -1.28
CA HIS A 309 -8.61 -61.77 -0.32
C HIS A 309 -8.63 -61.27 1.15
N THR A 310 -8.67 -59.94 1.36
CA THR A 310 -8.70 -59.34 2.68
C THR A 310 -10.12 -59.07 3.21
N TYR A 311 -11.17 -59.50 2.51
CA TYR A 311 -12.58 -59.19 2.79
C TYR A 311 -13.04 -59.46 4.23
N LYS A 312 -12.37 -60.38 4.95
CA LYS A 312 -12.68 -60.72 6.34
C LYS A 312 -12.14 -59.67 7.36
N PHE A 313 -11.19 -58.85 6.93
CA PHE A 313 -10.44 -57.96 7.84
C PHE A 313 -10.39 -56.49 7.35
N ASN A 314 -10.87 -56.24 6.13
CA ASN A 314 -10.80 -54.94 5.50
C ASN A 314 -12.13 -54.62 4.81
N ASP A 315 -12.80 -53.59 5.27
CA ASP A 315 -14.05 -53.08 4.69
C ASP A 315 -13.83 -52.28 3.37
N ASP A 316 -12.57 -51.98 3.05
CA ASP A 316 -12.17 -51.13 1.92
C ASP A 316 -11.80 -52.00 0.70
N LEU A 317 -12.79 -52.65 0.12
CA LEU A 317 -12.64 -53.57 -1.00
C LEU A 317 -12.84 -52.94 -2.38
N PHE A 318 -13.16 -51.62 -2.41
CA PHE A 318 -13.42 -50.92 -3.67
C PHE A 318 -12.20 -50.11 -4.09
N ARG A 319 -11.96 -50.10 -5.42
CA ARG A 319 -10.91 -49.19 -6.00
C ARG A 319 -11.21 -47.76 -5.65
N LYS A 320 -10.18 -47.05 -5.22
CA LYS A 320 -10.24 -45.62 -4.92
C LYS A 320 -9.73 -44.85 -6.13
N VAL A 321 -10.45 -43.79 -6.52
CA VAL A 321 -10.01 -42.82 -7.50
C VAL A 321 -9.81 -41.51 -6.77
N THR A 322 -8.62 -40.99 -6.85
CA THR A 322 -8.31 -39.65 -6.36
C THR A 322 -8.54 -38.65 -7.49
N THR A 323 -9.55 -37.81 -7.33
CA THR A 323 -9.81 -36.73 -8.28
C THR A 323 -9.06 -35.50 -7.79
N LEU A 324 -8.12 -35.04 -8.59
CA LEU A 324 -7.43 -33.77 -8.35
C LEU A 324 -8.28 -32.66 -9.00
N PRO A 325 -8.93 -31.78 -8.21
CA PRO A 325 -9.61 -30.63 -8.80
C PRO A 325 -8.58 -29.75 -9.51
N GLY A 326 -8.95 -29.22 -10.68
CA GLY A 326 -8.09 -28.33 -11.44
C GLY A 326 -7.57 -27.19 -10.57
N ALA A 327 -6.28 -26.88 -10.70
CA ALA A 327 -5.72 -25.72 -10.03
C ALA A 327 -6.42 -24.45 -10.49
N THR A 328 -6.64 -23.50 -9.57
CA THR A 328 -7.16 -22.18 -9.95
C THR A 328 -6.18 -21.49 -10.90
N ASN A 329 -6.70 -21.03 -12.04
CA ASN A 329 -5.90 -20.28 -13.00
C ASN A 329 -5.67 -18.86 -12.50
N HIS A 330 -4.41 -18.46 -12.47
CA HIS A 330 -3.98 -17.12 -12.09
C HIS A 330 -3.69 -16.26 -13.31
N GLY A 331 -3.98 -14.98 -13.23
CA GLY A 331 -3.57 -13.95 -14.17
C GLY A 331 -2.86 -12.82 -13.45
N MET A 332 -2.06 -12.06 -14.16
CA MET A 332 -1.30 -10.94 -13.60
C MET A 332 -1.37 -9.71 -14.51
N ILE A 333 -1.69 -8.57 -13.94
CA ILE A 333 -1.55 -7.27 -14.57
C ILE A 333 -0.53 -6.49 -13.75
N MET A 334 0.50 -5.97 -14.39
CA MET A 334 1.52 -5.13 -13.79
C MET A 334 1.42 -3.74 -14.39
N VAL A 335 1.32 -2.74 -13.53
CA VAL A 335 1.12 -1.34 -13.95
C VAL A 335 2.29 -0.53 -13.39
N LEU A 336 3.15 -0.08 -14.29
CA LEU A 336 4.39 0.64 -13.98
C LEU A 336 4.14 2.14 -14.03
N ASP A 337 4.63 2.83 -13.04
CA ASP A 337 4.67 4.28 -13.01
C ASP A 337 5.72 4.81 -13.98
N TRP A 338 5.27 5.67 -14.92
CA TRP A 338 6.14 6.29 -15.90
C TRP A 338 6.24 7.80 -15.65
N SER A 339 6.47 8.16 -14.37
CA SER A 339 6.58 9.55 -13.87
C SER A 339 8.03 10.00 -13.71
N GLY A 340 8.20 11.31 -13.53
CA GLY A 340 9.52 11.93 -13.33
C GLY A 340 10.24 11.47 -12.07
N SER A 341 9.51 11.26 -10.96
CA SER A 341 10.02 10.77 -9.68
C SER A 341 10.66 9.39 -9.77
N MET A 342 10.09 8.51 -10.61
CA MET A 342 10.61 7.16 -10.83
C MET A 342 12.01 7.10 -11.47
N SER A 343 12.53 8.21 -12.02
CA SER A 343 13.78 8.22 -12.79
C SER A 343 14.97 7.55 -12.08
N GLU A 344 15.10 7.74 -10.76
CA GLU A 344 16.19 7.15 -9.96
C GLU A 344 16.01 5.63 -9.75
N ASN A 345 14.77 5.17 -9.65
CA ASN A 345 14.42 3.78 -9.36
C ASN A 345 14.05 2.97 -10.60
N LEU A 346 13.91 3.62 -11.76
CA LEU A 346 13.34 3.05 -12.97
C LEU A 346 14.09 1.79 -13.44
N VAL A 347 15.43 1.79 -13.40
CA VAL A 347 16.27 0.63 -13.79
C VAL A 347 16.00 -0.56 -12.88
N ASN A 348 15.95 -0.34 -11.57
CA ASN A 348 15.72 -1.41 -10.59
C ASN A 348 14.31 -1.97 -10.68
N THR A 349 13.33 -1.09 -10.85
CA THR A 349 11.92 -1.47 -11.03
C THR A 349 11.73 -2.26 -12.32
N PHE A 350 12.36 -1.83 -13.42
CA PHE A 350 12.35 -2.57 -14.67
C PHE A 350 13.00 -3.95 -14.54
N ASN A 351 14.11 -4.06 -13.82
CA ASN A 351 14.77 -5.34 -13.57
C ASN A 351 13.86 -6.31 -12.82
N GLN A 352 13.15 -5.83 -11.78
CA GLN A 352 12.18 -6.64 -11.04
C GLN A 352 11.00 -7.04 -11.91
N LEU A 353 10.48 -6.09 -12.69
CA LEU A 353 9.40 -6.32 -13.64
C LEU A 353 9.74 -7.43 -14.63
N MET A 354 10.94 -7.40 -15.22
CA MET A 354 11.38 -8.42 -16.18
C MET A 354 11.51 -9.81 -15.54
N GLN A 355 11.94 -9.90 -14.28
CA GLN A 355 11.95 -11.17 -13.55
C GLN A 355 10.54 -11.73 -13.39
N LEU A 356 9.54 -10.88 -13.08
CA LEU A 356 8.13 -11.28 -13.02
C LEU A 356 7.57 -11.68 -14.38
N VAL A 357 7.92 -10.97 -15.46
CA VAL A 357 7.53 -11.33 -16.84
C VAL A 357 8.05 -12.72 -17.18
N TRP A 358 9.33 -12.99 -16.94
CA TRP A 358 9.93 -14.32 -17.20
C TRP A 358 9.36 -15.41 -16.29
N PHE A 359 9.04 -15.08 -15.05
CA PHE A 359 8.31 -15.98 -14.17
C PHE A 359 6.94 -16.34 -14.75
N CYS A 360 6.12 -15.35 -15.15
CA CYS A 360 4.81 -15.56 -15.75
C CYS A 360 4.90 -16.40 -17.04
N ARG A 361 5.91 -16.12 -17.89
CA ARG A 361 6.16 -16.93 -19.09
C ARG A 361 6.43 -18.39 -18.78
N ARG A 362 7.31 -18.66 -17.82
CA ARG A 362 7.67 -20.05 -17.45
C ARG A 362 6.56 -20.82 -16.80
N THR A 363 5.75 -20.14 -16.00
CA THR A 363 4.60 -20.74 -15.30
C THR A 363 3.32 -20.72 -16.14
N GLN A 364 3.38 -20.16 -17.37
CA GLN A 364 2.24 -20.02 -18.28
C GLN A 364 1.07 -19.20 -17.67
N ILE A 365 1.38 -18.25 -16.82
CA ILE A 365 0.41 -17.30 -16.27
C ILE A 365 0.15 -16.20 -17.30
N PRO A 366 -1.11 -16.00 -17.77
CA PRO A 366 -1.45 -14.87 -18.62
C PRO A 366 -1.15 -13.54 -17.91
N PHE A 367 -0.47 -12.63 -18.59
CA PHE A 367 -0.10 -11.34 -18.04
C PHE A 367 -0.17 -10.20 -19.05
N GLU A 368 -0.29 -8.99 -18.55
CA GLU A 368 -0.12 -7.72 -19.26
C GLU A 368 0.73 -6.78 -18.40
N VAL A 369 1.56 -5.99 -19.05
CA VAL A 369 2.36 -4.94 -18.43
C VAL A 369 2.02 -3.62 -19.09
N PHE A 370 1.55 -2.68 -18.28
CA PHE A 370 1.26 -1.32 -18.72
C PHE A 370 2.19 -0.35 -18.01
N ALA A 371 2.53 0.75 -18.70
CA ALA A 371 3.08 1.93 -18.04
C ALA A 371 2.07 3.06 -18.17
N PHE A 372 1.74 3.75 -17.07
CA PHE A 372 0.81 4.87 -17.11
C PHE A 372 1.56 6.20 -17.16
N THR A 373 1.06 7.10 -18.02
CA THR A 373 1.69 8.40 -18.25
C THR A 373 0.68 9.41 -18.81
N LYS A 374 0.98 10.71 -18.68
CA LYS A 374 0.30 11.82 -19.37
C LYS A 374 1.14 12.38 -20.53
N SER A 375 2.30 11.82 -20.82
CA SER A 375 3.27 12.40 -21.75
C SER A 375 3.37 11.73 -23.10
N TYR A 376 2.59 10.70 -23.36
CA TYR A 376 2.62 10.03 -24.64
C TYR A 376 2.05 10.92 -25.77
N ARG A 377 2.88 11.25 -26.74
CA ARG A 377 2.56 12.18 -27.84
C ARG A 377 2.14 11.49 -29.14
N GLY A 378 2.06 10.19 -29.18
CA GLY A 378 1.61 9.42 -30.35
C GLY A 378 0.08 9.44 -30.57
N ARG A 379 -0.65 10.16 -29.70
CA ARG A 379 -2.10 10.33 -29.80
C ARG A 379 -2.48 11.65 -30.48
N SER A 380 -3.48 11.62 -31.33
CA SER A 380 -4.08 12.84 -31.86
C SER A 380 -5.20 13.33 -30.93
N ASP A 381 -5.46 14.66 -30.92
CA ASP A 381 -6.55 15.26 -30.16
C ASP A 381 -7.93 14.66 -30.46
N SER A 382 -8.09 14.08 -31.65
CA SER A 382 -9.33 13.40 -32.08
C SER A 382 -9.55 12.05 -31.36
N ASP A 383 -8.52 11.45 -30.79
CA ASP A 383 -8.62 10.14 -30.14
C ASP A 383 -9.02 10.27 -28.66
N CYS A 384 -9.09 11.50 -28.15
CA CYS A 384 -9.38 11.80 -26.75
C CYS A 384 -10.88 11.90 -26.43
N THR A 385 -11.78 11.56 -27.37
CA THR A 385 -13.25 11.65 -27.21
C THR A 385 -13.88 10.49 -26.45
N TYR A 386 -13.10 9.70 -25.71
CA TYR A 386 -13.60 8.51 -25.00
C TYR A 386 -14.27 8.81 -23.63
N LEU A 387 -14.33 10.08 -23.24
CA LEU A 387 -14.87 10.48 -21.94
C LEU A 387 -16.18 11.25 -22.12
N GLU A 388 -17.30 10.65 -21.71
CA GLU A 388 -18.52 11.39 -21.45
C GLU A 388 -18.38 12.01 -20.04
N ARG A 389 -18.11 13.32 -20.00
CA ARG A 389 -17.99 14.08 -18.74
C ARG A 389 -19.38 14.53 -18.29
N LYS A 390 -19.76 14.17 -17.09
CA LYS A 390 -20.99 14.62 -16.42
C LYS A 390 -20.61 15.40 -15.17
N VAL A 391 -21.38 16.44 -14.87
CA VAL A 391 -21.21 17.18 -13.62
C VAL A 391 -21.29 16.23 -12.41
N GLY A 392 -20.33 16.34 -11.52
CA GLY A 392 -20.17 15.48 -10.34
C GLY A 392 -19.41 14.18 -10.58
N ASP A 393 -18.85 13.98 -11.77
CA ASP A 393 -17.90 12.89 -12.05
C ASP A 393 -16.45 13.34 -11.77
N MET A 394 -15.56 12.40 -11.48
CA MET A 394 -14.11 12.65 -11.47
C MET A 394 -13.65 13.00 -12.90
N ALA A 395 -12.85 14.05 -13.04
CA ALA A 395 -12.34 14.49 -14.32
C ALA A 395 -11.07 13.73 -14.71
N ILE A 396 -11.21 12.67 -15.47
CA ILE A 396 -10.06 11.96 -16.03
C ILE A 396 -9.40 12.82 -17.11
N HIS A 397 -8.09 12.92 -17.06
CA HIS A 397 -7.32 13.70 -18.01
C HIS A 397 -7.27 12.99 -19.36
N GLU A 398 -7.52 13.74 -20.46
CA GLU A 398 -7.59 13.18 -21.83
C GLU A 398 -6.26 12.63 -22.34
N GLU A 399 -5.13 13.15 -21.82
CA GLU A 399 -3.78 12.74 -22.21
C GLU A 399 -3.32 11.45 -21.54
N VAL A 400 -4.07 10.92 -20.55
CA VAL A 400 -3.69 9.70 -19.86
C VAL A 400 -3.64 8.52 -20.83
N SER A 401 -2.51 7.85 -20.85
CA SER A 401 -2.25 6.71 -21.72
C SER A 401 -1.67 5.55 -20.92
N LEU A 402 -2.07 4.35 -21.32
CA LEU A 402 -1.55 3.08 -20.79
C LEU A 402 -0.72 2.42 -21.89
N LEU A 403 0.61 2.51 -21.76
CA LEU A 403 1.55 1.93 -22.71
C LEU A 403 1.69 0.43 -22.42
N ASN A 404 1.23 -0.43 -23.31
CA ASN A 404 1.38 -1.88 -23.16
C ASN A 404 2.80 -2.32 -23.54
N PHE A 405 3.71 -2.34 -22.57
CA PHE A 405 5.10 -2.73 -22.84
C PHE A 405 5.25 -4.23 -23.03
N PHE A 406 4.57 -5.07 -22.23
CA PHE A 406 4.67 -6.52 -22.37
C PHE A 406 3.32 -7.18 -22.25
N SER A 407 3.10 -8.22 -23.02
CA SER A 407 1.87 -9.01 -23.02
C SER A 407 2.17 -10.48 -23.22
N SER A 408 1.39 -11.34 -22.55
CA SER A 408 1.43 -12.78 -22.83
C SER A 408 1.07 -13.14 -24.28
N ARG A 409 0.49 -12.20 -25.04
CA ARG A 409 0.17 -12.34 -26.48
C ARG A 409 1.40 -12.22 -27.39
N MET A 410 2.48 -11.61 -26.91
CA MET A 410 3.72 -11.44 -27.69
C MET A 410 4.35 -12.78 -27.99
N ASN A 411 4.89 -12.92 -29.20
CA ASN A 411 5.83 -13.98 -29.49
C ASN A 411 7.25 -13.65 -28.97
N ALA A 412 8.15 -14.63 -29.00
CA ALA A 412 9.49 -14.47 -28.44
C ALA A 412 10.32 -13.36 -29.10
N ALA A 413 10.14 -13.14 -30.41
CA ALA A 413 10.88 -12.09 -31.15
C ALA A 413 10.34 -10.69 -30.80
N GLU A 414 9.01 -10.53 -30.67
CA GLU A 414 8.38 -9.28 -30.24
C GLU A 414 8.82 -8.93 -28.80
N GLU A 415 8.81 -9.91 -27.89
CA GLU A 415 9.23 -9.71 -26.49
C GLU A 415 10.71 -9.31 -26.41
N GLU A 416 11.59 -9.96 -27.18
CA GLU A 416 13.01 -9.62 -27.20
C GLU A 416 13.27 -8.21 -27.76
N LYS A 417 12.57 -7.82 -28.82
CA LYS A 417 12.63 -6.46 -29.38
C LYS A 417 12.12 -5.43 -28.35
N MET A 418 10.95 -5.66 -27.78
CA MET A 418 10.37 -4.76 -26.77
C MET A 418 11.29 -4.63 -25.56
N MET A 419 11.80 -5.73 -25.04
CA MET A 419 12.76 -5.70 -23.94
C MET A 419 13.99 -4.85 -24.27
N HIS A 420 14.53 -4.97 -25.48
CA HIS A 420 15.67 -4.17 -25.92
C HIS A 420 15.32 -2.67 -25.97
N TYR A 421 14.21 -2.32 -26.57
CA TYR A 421 13.79 -0.93 -26.71
C TYR A 421 13.46 -0.28 -25.36
N VAL A 422 12.70 -0.95 -24.51
CA VAL A 422 12.36 -0.43 -23.18
C VAL A 422 13.60 -0.35 -22.30
N TRP A 423 14.55 -1.30 -22.41
CA TRP A 423 15.83 -1.21 -21.73
C TRP A 423 16.59 0.07 -22.10
N MET A 424 16.65 0.40 -23.39
CA MET A 424 17.30 1.61 -23.85
C MET A 424 16.60 2.87 -23.34
N LEU A 425 15.27 2.90 -23.36
CA LEU A 425 14.47 4.00 -22.79
C LEU A 425 14.77 4.17 -21.29
N VAL A 426 14.68 3.11 -20.50
CA VAL A 426 14.91 3.10 -19.07
C VAL A 426 16.32 3.60 -18.73
N LYS A 427 17.32 3.11 -19.44
CA LYS A 427 18.72 3.54 -19.27
C LYS A 427 18.89 5.01 -19.60
N ARG A 428 18.26 5.51 -20.65
CA ARG A 428 18.35 6.90 -21.07
C ARG A 428 17.63 7.87 -20.12
N LEU A 429 16.55 7.41 -19.52
CA LEU A 429 15.71 8.20 -18.61
C LEU A 429 16.25 8.22 -17.18
N SER A 430 17.17 7.31 -16.84
CA SER A 430 17.82 7.28 -15.52
C SER A 430 18.91 8.37 -15.41
N PRO A 431 18.98 9.12 -14.29
CA PRO A 431 20.01 10.13 -14.05
C PRO A 431 21.42 9.52 -13.93
N TYR A 432 21.51 8.27 -13.54
CA TYR A 432 22.78 7.52 -13.37
C TYR A 432 23.27 6.88 -14.67
N TYR A 433 22.80 7.35 -15.82
CA TYR A 433 23.21 6.83 -17.11
C TYR A 433 24.66 7.27 -17.45
N GLU A 434 25.62 6.37 -17.26
CA GLU A 434 27.03 6.58 -17.58
C GLU A 434 27.52 5.83 -18.82
N ASP A 435 26.65 5.08 -19.50
CA ASP A 435 27.02 4.22 -20.63
C ASP A 435 27.62 4.98 -21.82
N TRP A 436 27.38 6.29 -21.91
CA TRP A 436 28.01 7.15 -22.92
C TRP A 436 29.54 7.19 -22.82
N ARG A 437 30.11 6.95 -21.62
CA ARG A 437 31.57 6.86 -21.44
C ARG A 437 32.15 5.63 -22.13
N VAL A 438 31.35 4.56 -22.23
CA VAL A 438 31.75 3.31 -22.89
C VAL A 438 31.46 3.36 -24.39
N THR A 439 30.34 3.92 -24.76
CA THR A 439 29.82 3.95 -26.15
C THR A 439 30.28 5.18 -26.94
N GLY A 440 30.80 6.21 -26.25
CA GLY A 440 31.25 7.47 -26.84
C GLY A 440 30.10 8.46 -27.15
N HIS A 441 28.87 8.01 -27.15
CA HIS A 441 27.68 8.83 -27.41
C HIS A 441 26.50 8.42 -26.52
N PRO A 442 25.67 9.37 -26.07
CA PRO A 442 24.45 9.04 -25.36
C PRO A 442 23.47 8.32 -26.28
N VAL A 443 22.65 7.41 -25.73
CA VAL A 443 21.53 6.82 -26.45
C VAL A 443 20.57 7.93 -26.88
N ASP A 444 20.04 7.82 -28.08
CA ASP A 444 19.05 8.77 -28.56
C ASP A 444 17.77 8.67 -27.75
N TYR A 445 17.05 9.78 -27.66
CA TYR A 445 15.90 9.94 -26.80
C TYR A 445 14.60 10.01 -27.60
N CYS A 446 13.75 9.01 -27.43
CA CYS A 446 12.43 9.03 -28.06
C CYS A 446 11.48 9.92 -27.26
N ARG A 447 11.15 11.09 -27.84
CA ARG A 447 10.35 12.14 -27.19
C ARG A 447 8.93 11.73 -26.84
N ASN A 448 8.39 10.67 -27.48
CA ASN A 448 7.06 10.19 -27.20
C ASN A 448 6.95 9.46 -25.86
N TYR A 449 8.08 9.04 -25.27
CA TYR A 449 8.15 8.20 -24.08
C TYR A 449 8.91 8.84 -22.92
N TYR A 450 8.89 10.18 -22.79
CA TYR A 450 9.54 10.83 -21.66
C TYR A 450 8.73 10.64 -20.35
N LEU A 451 9.42 10.76 -19.22
CA LEU A 451 8.78 10.71 -17.91
C LEU A 451 8.05 12.02 -17.62
N SER A 452 6.86 11.97 -17.05
CA SER A 452 6.04 13.14 -16.77
C SER A 452 5.28 13.00 -15.44
N ALA A 453 4.05 13.43 -15.43
CA ALA A 453 3.11 13.41 -14.32
C ALA A 453 2.70 11.99 -13.89
N THR A 454 2.10 11.88 -12.70
CA THR A 454 1.73 10.60 -12.05
C THR A 454 0.22 10.38 -12.02
N PRO A 455 -0.45 9.99 -13.14
CA PRO A 455 -1.89 9.74 -13.19
C PRO A 455 -2.26 8.37 -12.59
N LEU A 456 -1.90 8.13 -11.33
CA LEU A 456 -2.14 6.86 -10.66
C LEU A 456 -3.64 6.62 -10.46
N ASN A 457 -4.40 7.62 -10.02
CA ASN A 457 -5.83 7.51 -9.79
C ASN A 457 -6.58 7.16 -11.09
N GLU A 458 -6.26 7.83 -12.18
CA GLU A 458 -6.84 7.56 -13.49
C GLU A 458 -6.46 6.16 -13.98
N SER A 459 -5.24 5.70 -13.71
CA SER A 459 -4.80 4.35 -14.08
C SER A 459 -5.53 3.27 -13.28
N ILE A 460 -5.85 3.52 -12.00
CA ILE A 460 -6.66 2.62 -11.17
C ILE A 460 -8.08 2.52 -11.75
N ILE A 461 -8.70 3.65 -12.09
CA ILE A 461 -10.03 3.68 -12.71
C ILE A 461 -10.01 2.93 -14.05
N ALA A 462 -8.97 3.12 -14.88
CA ALA A 462 -8.80 2.38 -16.12
C ALA A 462 -8.69 0.87 -15.89
N MET A 463 -7.98 0.45 -14.85
CA MET A 463 -7.86 -0.97 -14.50
C MET A 463 -9.16 -1.56 -13.97
N MET A 464 -10.05 -0.78 -13.35
CA MET A 464 -11.38 -1.26 -12.96
C MET A 464 -12.22 -1.71 -14.17
N ASP A 465 -12.08 -1.03 -15.31
CA ASP A 465 -12.73 -1.42 -16.58
C ASP A 465 -11.96 -2.55 -17.30
N TYR A 466 -10.63 -2.47 -17.32
CA TYR A 466 -9.79 -3.44 -18.05
C TYR A 466 -9.70 -4.81 -17.40
N ALA A 467 -9.60 -4.90 -16.08
CA ALA A 467 -9.40 -6.17 -15.37
C ALA A 467 -10.52 -7.20 -15.63
N PRO A 468 -11.82 -6.84 -15.64
CA PRO A 468 -12.89 -7.74 -16.06
C PRO A 468 -12.76 -8.19 -17.52
N LYS A 469 -12.37 -7.30 -18.43
CA LYS A 469 -12.14 -7.61 -19.86
C LYS A 469 -11.00 -8.62 -20.01
N PHE A 470 -9.89 -8.40 -19.30
CA PHE A 470 -8.75 -9.32 -19.25
C PHE A 470 -9.16 -10.69 -18.73
N LYS A 471 -9.89 -10.73 -17.60
CA LYS A 471 -10.37 -11.97 -16.99
C LYS A 471 -11.28 -12.76 -17.94
N LYS A 472 -12.18 -12.07 -18.63
CA LYS A 472 -13.06 -12.68 -19.65
C LYS A 472 -12.29 -13.24 -20.84
N ARG A 473 -11.26 -12.50 -21.31
CA ARG A 473 -10.43 -12.92 -22.45
C ARG A 473 -9.56 -14.12 -22.16
N THR A 474 -8.96 -14.16 -20.97
CA THR A 474 -7.98 -15.19 -20.59
C THR A 474 -8.59 -16.38 -19.85
N GLY A 475 -9.81 -16.28 -19.33
CA GLY A 475 -10.48 -17.30 -18.55
C GLY A 475 -9.87 -17.52 -17.16
N VAL A 476 -9.07 -16.60 -16.65
CA VAL A 476 -8.44 -16.72 -15.33
C VAL A 476 -9.46 -16.54 -14.21
N GLN A 477 -9.31 -17.32 -13.14
CA GLN A 477 -10.18 -17.27 -11.97
C GLN A 477 -9.71 -16.22 -10.96
N LYS A 478 -8.40 -16.16 -10.71
CA LYS A 478 -7.77 -15.16 -9.83
C LYS A 478 -6.92 -14.22 -10.66
N LEU A 479 -7.15 -12.93 -10.51
CA LEU A 479 -6.39 -11.88 -11.16
C LEU A 479 -5.73 -11.03 -10.08
N ASN A 480 -4.42 -10.84 -10.21
CA ASN A 480 -3.66 -9.92 -9.38
C ASN A 480 -3.27 -8.73 -10.24
N THR A 481 -3.62 -7.53 -9.79
CA THR A 481 -3.16 -6.27 -10.39
C THR A 481 -2.15 -5.64 -9.44
N ILE A 482 -0.95 -5.36 -9.93
CA ILE A 482 0.19 -4.85 -9.16
C ILE A 482 0.57 -3.50 -9.74
N PHE A 483 0.50 -2.45 -8.92
CA PHE A 483 1.00 -1.13 -9.27
C PHE A 483 2.42 -0.97 -8.70
N LEU A 484 3.34 -0.53 -9.54
CA LEU A 484 4.74 -0.26 -9.22
C LEU A 484 4.94 1.24 -9.33
N THR A 485 4.84 1.94 -8.21
CA THR A 485 4.93 3.40 -8.10
C THR A 485 5.79 3.76 -6.89
N ASP A 486 6.37 4.93 -6.87
CA ASP A 486 7.19 5.48 -5.79
C ASP A 486 6.51 6.61 -5.02
N GLY A 487 5.28 6.99 -5.41
CA GLY A 487 4.72 8.17 -4.80
C GLY A 487 3.23 8.39 -4.94
N GLU A 488 2.89 9.62 -4.72
CA GLU A 488 1.53 10.14 -4.72
C GLU A 488 0.99 10.28 -6.16
N SER A 489 -0.31 10.16 -6.28
CA SER A 489 -1.00 10.49 -7.52
C SER A 489 -1.12 12.01 -7.68
N ASP A 490 -1.14 12.47 -8.93
CA ASP A 490 -1.63 13.81 -9.22
C ASP A 490 -3.07 13.97 -8.70
N ALA A 491 -3.42 15.19 -8.30
CA ALA A 491 -4.78 15.51 -7.90
C ALA A 491 -5.78 15.22 -9.03
N LEU A 492 -6.89 14.58 -8.70
CA LEU A 492 -7.95 14.26 -9.65
C LEU A 492 -9.11 15.24 -9.46
N PRO A 493 -9.28 16.26 -10.33
CA PRO A 493 -10.34 17.24 -10.21
C PRO A 493 -11.72 16.64 -10.48
N GLY A 494 -12.77 17.27 -9.95
CA GLY A 494 -14.16 16.98 -10.33
C GLY A 494 -14.60 17.72 -11.59
N VAL A 495 -15.64 17.24 -12.25
CA VAL A 495 -16.32 17.93 -13.34
C VAL A 495 -17.42 18.83 -12.78
N TRP A 496 -17.34 20.13 -13.00
CA TRP A 496 -18.25 21.15 -12.48
C TRP A 496 -18.99 21.86 -13.63
N ASP A 497 -20.17 22.39 -13.33
CA ASP A 497 -20.85 23.27 -14.24
C ASP A 497 -20.14 24.62 -14.27
N SER A 498 -20.08 25.27 -15.42
CA SER A 498 -19.18 26.38 -15.77
C SER A 498 -19.36 27.67 -14.93
N TYR A 499 -20.23 27.68 -13.94
CA TYR A 499 -20.55 28.82 -13.08
C TYR A 499 -20.08 28.73 -11.63
N ASP A 500 -19.60 27.58 -11.16
CA ASP A 500 -19.14 27.43 -9.79
C ASP A 500 -17.63 27.17 -9.73
N GLU A 501 -17.00 27.86 -8.78
CA GLU A 501 -15.55 27.92 -8.56
C GLU A 501 -14.93 26.55 -8.34
N ARG A 502 -13.68 26.44 -8.77
CA ARG A 502 -12.83 25.26 -8.76
C ARG A 502 -12.73 24.62 -7.37
N MET A 503 -13.33 23.47 -7.15
CA MET A 503 -12.90 22.60 -6.06
C MET A 503 -11.96 21.52 -6.59
N VAL A 504 -10.78 21.43 -6.01
CA VAL A 504 -9.84 20.33 -6.18
C VAL A 504 -10.20 19.28 -5.15
N ILE A 505 -10.48 18.05 -5.56
CA ILE A 505 -10.64 16.91 -4.65
C ILE A 505 -9.23 16.37 -4.42
N ASN A 506 -8.73 16.52 -3.20
CA ASN A 506 -7.48 15.91 -2.76
C ASN A 506 -7.73 14.46 -2.34
#